data_fea47e5b1ab38407ea8b87006d699870
#
_entry.id   fea47e5b1ab38407ea8b87006d699870
#
_cell.length_a   1.000
_cell.length_b   1.000
_cell.length_c   1.000
_cell.angle_alpha   90.00
_cell.angle_beta   90.00
_cell.angle_gamma   90.00
#
_symmetry.space_group_name_H-M   'P 1'
#
loop_
_entity.id
_entity.type
_entity.pdbx_description
1 polymer ?
#
loop_
_entity_poly.entity_id
_entity_poly.type
_entity_poly.pdbx_seq_one_letter_code
_entity_poly.pdbx_strand_id
1 'polypeptide(L)'
;MGIVVIGDVFIDIKGYSLSPYIPQVRNAGTVIQIHGGVARNVAENIANIELKPTFISAVDDNAMGDDVIQKLKRHKVETKYMKKVKDGMGTWLAVFDHEGDVVASISKRPDHKPIEQILDEHGDEIFKDADSIAIEIDTDKEIVKKTFMYAEKYHKEVYALVSNMTIAVERRDFIRRTACFVCNQQEAGILFSEDYDHMTPAELAAILPDRIRFAKISRMVVTMGGDGAVFVDSDGHTGIYPGRKIDIVDTTGAGDAFFSGVCIGLTYGKTLQEACGIGTRLAATVICTTENICPRFMPEEFGLTR
;
A
#
# COMPACT_ATOMS: atom_id res chain seq x y z
N MET A 1 0.33 -16.95 12.95
CA MET A 1 0.68 -16.62 11.58
C MET A 1 0.85 -15.12 11.48
N GLY A 2 1.06 -14.51 10.40
CA GLY A 2 1.28 -13.06 10.28
C GLY A 2 0.14 -12.35 9.56
N ILE A 3 0.43 -11.17 9.07
CA ILE A 3 -0.45 -10.40 8.22
C ILE A 3 -0.45 -11.04 6.82
N VAL A 4 -1.64 -11.31 6.26
CA VAL A 4 -1.78 -11.72 4.87
C VAL A 4 -1.89 -10.48 4.00
N VAL A 5 -1.04 -10.37 2.98
CA VAL A 5 -1.04 -9.25 2.04
C VAL A 5 -1.55 -9.74 0.68
N ILE A 6 -2.49 -9.02 0.08
CA ILE A 6 -3.12 -9.39 -1.19
C ILE A 6 -3.03 -8.22 -2.17
N GLY A 7 -2.47 -8.45 -3.35
CA GLY A 7 -2.39 -7.45 -4.41
C GLY A 7 -1.26 -7.72 -5.38
N ASP A 8 -0.86 -6.69 -6.12
CA ASP A 8 -0.05 -6.83 -7.31
C ASP A 8 1.45 -6.65 -7.07
N VAL A 9 2.22 -7.28 -7.96
CA VAL A 9 3.63 -6.97 -8.20
C VAL A 9 3.73 -6.17 -9.49
N PHE A 10 4.53 -5.10 -9.47
CA PHE A 10 4.85 -4.31 -10.65
C PHE A 10 6.36 -4.28 -10.90
N ILE A 11 6.72 -4.06 -12.15
CA ILE A 11 8.06 -3.62 -12.54
C ILE A 11 7.94 -2.18 -13.02
N ASP A 12 8.60 -1.27 -12.31
CA ASP A 12 8.65 0.13 -12.67
C ASP A 12 9.87 0.38 -13.57
N ILE A 13 9.62 0.83 -14.79
CA ILE A 13 10.63 1.21 -15.77
C ILE A 13 10.66 2.74 -15.80
N LYS A 14 11.71 3.33 -15.27
CA LYS A 14 11.86 4.78 -15.16
C LYS A 14 12.96 5.26 -16.11
N GLY A 15 12.61 6.12 -17.07
CA GLY A 15 13.55 6.77 -17.98
C GLY A 15 13.73 8.23 -17.59
N TYR A 16 14.98 8.65 -17.36
CA TYR A 16 15.33 10.03 -16.97
C TYR A 16 16.10 10.70 -18.11
N SER A 17 15.57 11.80 -18.66
CA SER A 17 16.24 12.60 -19.68
C SER A 17 17.40 13.38 -19.08
N LEU A 18 18.56 13.37 -19.77
CA LEU A 18 19.74 14.17 -19.36
C LEU A 18 19.61 15.66 -19.70
N SER A 19 18.65 16.02 -20.53
CA SER A 19 18.40 17.40 -21.01
C SER A 19 16.90 17.64 -21.01
N PRO A 20 16.40 18.87 -21.23
CA PRO A 20 14.98 19.11 -21.40
C PRO A 20 14.36 18.12 -22.37
N TYR A 21 13.28 17.46 -21.94
CA TYR A 21 12.63 16.44 -22.74
C TYR A 21 12.00 17.02 -24.01
N ILE A 22 12.33 16.44 -25.16
CA ILE A 22 11.79 16.86 -26.45
C ILE A 22 10.87 15.75 -26.96
N PRO A 23 9.55 16.02 -27.10
CA PRO A 23 8.61 15.06 -27.66
C PRO A 23 8.96 14.65 -29.10
N GLN A 24 8.61 13.42 -29.48
CA GLN A 24 8.73 12.87 -30.84
C GLN A 24 10.16 12.69 -31.38
N VAL A 25 11.19 12.89 -30.55
CA VAL A 25 12.58 12.59 -30.89
C VAL A 25 13.23 11.66 -29.88
N ARG A 26 14.41 11.14 -30.23
CA ARG A 26 15.21 10.32 -29.31
C ARG A 26 15.90 11.22 -28.29
N ASN A 27 15.55 11.09 -27.01
CA ASN A 27 16.23 11.75 -25.90
C ASN A 27 17.33 10.84 -25.34
N ALA A 28 18.51 11.39 -25.08
CA ALA A 28 19.54 10.68 -24.33
C ALA A 28 19.21 10.69 -22.84
N GLY A 29 19.44 9.57 -22.14
CA GLY A 29 19.07 9.46 -20.74
C GLY A 29 19.54 8.17 -20.08
N THR A 30 19.14 7.98 -18.84
CA THR A 30 19.26 6.73 -18.08
C THR A 30 17.92 6.01 -18.01
N VAL A 31 17.97 4.68 -18.01
CA VAL A 31 16.78 3.85 -17.79
C VAL A 31 17.08 2.88 -16.67
N ILE A 32 16.22 2.85 -15.65
CA ILE A 32 16.32 1.93 -14.54
C ILE A 32 15.07 1.07 -14.47
N GLN A 33 15.21 -0.15 -13.95
CA GLN A 33 14.11 -1.04 -13.63
C GLN A 33 14.17 -1.36 -12.15
N ILE A 34 13.05 -1.18 -11.47
CA ILE A 34 12.92 -1.48 -10.03
C ILE A 34 11.68 -2.32 -9.77
N HIS A 35 11.74 -3.12 -8.73
CA HIS A 35 10.56 -3.84 -8.27
C HIS A 35 9.59 -2.84 -7.65
N GLY A 36 8.37 -2.78 -8.18
CA GLY A 36 7.27 -1.95 -7.76
C GLY A 36 6.07 -2.80 -7.28
N GLY A 37 4.94 -2.14 -7.18
CA GLY A 37 3.69 -2.70 -6.70
C GLY A 37 3.44 -2.38 -5.24
N VAL A 38 2.31 -1.73 -4.98
CA VAL A 38 1.89 -1.27 -3.66
C VAL A 38 1.85 -2.44 -2.66
N ALA A 39 1.16 -3.53 -2.99
CA ALA A 39 1.07 -4.70 -2.12
C ALA A 39 2.43 -5.39 -1.91
N ARG A 40 3.31 -5.43 -2.94
CA ARG A 40 4.67 -5.97 -2.79
C ARG A 40 5.49 -5.11 -1.82
N ASN A 41 5.41 -3.78 -1.92
CA ASN A 41 6.07 -2.86 -0.98
C ASN A 41 5.56 -3.09 0.45
N VAL A 42 4.24 -3.24 0.63
CA VAL A 42 3.63 -3.53 1.93
C VAL A 42 4.15 -4.84 2.52
N ALA A 43 4.21 -5.92 1.73
CA ALA A 43 4.71 -7.20 2.20
C ALA A 43 6.19 -7.12 2.65
N GLU A 44 7.05 -6.43 1.89
CA GLU A 44 8.46 -6.24 2.26
C GLU A 44 8.61 -5.32 3.50
N ASN A 45 7.84 -4.24 3.60
CA ASN A 45 7.87 -3.36 4.78
C ASN A 45 7.47 -4.11 6.06
N ILE A 46 6.42 -4.94 6.01
CA ILE A 46 6.02 -5.77 7.15
C ILE A 46 7.13 -6.77 7.51
N ALA A 47 7.74 -7.40 6.50
CA ALA A 47 8.83 -8.35 6.71
C ALA A 47 10.09 -7.70 7.28
N ASN A 48 10.35 -6.44 6.94
CA ASN A 48 11.49 -5.69 7.45
C ASN A 48 11.36 -5.29 8.95
N ILE A 49 10.18 -5.50 9.55
CA ILE A 49 9.98 -5.42 11.02
C ILE A 49 10.13 -6.81 11.66
N GLU A 50 10.86 -7.72 11.03
CA GLU A 50 11.07 -9.12 11.47
C GLU A 50 9.76 -9.92 11.67
N LEU A 51 8.66 -9.46 11.06
CA LEU A 51 7.40 -10.20 10.94
C LEU A 51 7.45 -11.10 9.69
N LYS A 52 6.56 -12.08 9.62
CA LYS A 52 6.50 -13.02 8.49
C LYS A 52 5.16 -12.86 7.77
N PRO A 53 5.01 -11.89 6.88
CA PRO A 53 3.79 -11.74 6.11
C PRO A 53 3.66 -12.88 5.10
N THR A 54 2.42 -13.28 4.82
CA THR A 54 2.10 -14.18 3.71
C THR A 54 1.63 -13.32 2.53
N PHE A 55 2.28 -13.43 1.38
CA PHE A 55 1.93 -12.63 0.20
C PHE A 55 1.19 -13.47 -0.83
N ILE A 56 -0.03 -13.05 -1.17
CA ILE A 56 -0.85 -13.65 -2.23
C ILE A 56 -0.76 -12.75 -3.45
N SER A 57 -0.12 -13.24 -4.50
CA SER A 57 0.14 -12.48 -5.72
C SER A 57 0.51 -13.40 -6.88
N ALA A 58 0.81 -12.81 -8.02
CA ALA A 58 1.40 -13.48 -9.17
C ALA A 58 2.66 -12.73 -9.65
N VAL A 59 3.53 -13.47 -10.30
CA VAL A 59 4.70 -12.92 -11.01
C VAL A 59 4.82 -13.55 -12.38
N ASP A 60 5.58 -12.92 -13.27
CA ASP A 60 5.87 -13.48 -14.58
C ASP A 60 6.70 -14.76 -14.47
N ASP A 61 6.41 -15.71 -15.34
CA ASP A 61 7.21 -16.95 -15.48
C ASP A 61 8.47 -16.69 -16.32
N ASN A 62 9.37 -15.87 -15.76
CA ASN A 62 10.64 -15.49 -16.35
C ASN A 62 11.67 -15.10 -15.26
N ALA A 63 12.88 -14.72 -15.68
CA ALA A 63 13.97 -14.37 -14.78
C ALA A 63 13.64 -13.18 -13.87
N MET A 64 12.83 -12.21 -14.30
CA MET A 64 12.43 -11.08 -13.50
C MET A 64 11.47 -11.50 -12.36
N GLY A 65 10.50 -12.38 -12.67
CA GLY A 65 9.62 -12.95 -11.64
C GLY A 65 10.37 -13.82 -10.64
N ASP A 66 11.41 -14.54 -11.09
CA ASP A 66 12.29 -15.29 -10.17
C ASP A 66 13.05 -14.35 -9.24
N ASP A 67 13.57 -13.24 -9.75
CA ASP A 67 14.30 -12.26 -8.94
C ASP A 67 13.38 -11.62 -7.88
N VAL A 68 12.14 -11.26 -8.25
CA VAL A 68 11.13 -10.77 -7.30
C VAL A 68 10.90 -11.79 -6.16
N ILE A 69 10.63 -13.06 -6.50
CA ILE A 69 10.39 -14.11 -5.50
C ILE A 69 11.62 -14.29 -4.60
N GLN A 70 12.82 -14.29 -5.17
CA GLN A 70 14.06 -14.43 -4.40
C GLN A 70 14.28 -13.24 -3.45
N LYS A 71 13.99 -12.01 -3.89
CA LYS A 71 14.08 -10.80 -3.05
C LYS A 71 13.10 -10.92 -1.88
N LEU A 72 11.83 -11.25 -2.14
CA LEU A 72 10.81 -11.45 -1.12
C LEU A 72 11.22 -12.52 -0.08
N LYS A 73 11.74 -13.67 -0.53
CA LYS A 73 12.25 -14.72 0.36
C LYS A 73 13.41 -14.26 1.24
N ARG A 74 14.35 -13.48 0.68
CA ARG A 74 15.47 -12.89 1.46
C ARG A 74 14.96 -11.95 2.56
N HIS A 75 13.84 -11.27 2.35
CA HIS A 75 13.14 -10.45 3.34
C HIS A 75 12.22 -11.25 4.26
N LYS A 76 12.20 -12.59 4.17
CA LYS A 76 11.38 -13.48 5.00
C LYS A 76 9.87 -13.38 4.73
N VAL A 77 9.46 -12.90 3.58
CA VAL A 77 8.07 -12.98 3.11
C VAL A 77 7.75 -14.43 2.77
N GLU A 78 6.62 -14.96 3.25
CA GLU A 78 6.11 -16.25 2.83
C GLU A 78 5.52 -16.14 1.41
N THR A 79 6.12 -16.86 0.46
CA THR A 79 5.79 -16.81 -0.97
C THR A 79 5.12 -18.08 -1.49
N LYS A 80 4.68 -18.98 -0.60
CA LYS A 80 4.00 -20.24 -0.95
C LYS A 80 2.79 -19.99 -1.87
N TYR A 81 2.10 -18.89 -1.67
CA TYR A 81 0.89 -18.50 -2.40
C TYR A 81 1.15 -17.46 -3.48
N MET A 82 2.33 -17.51 -4.10
CA MET A 82 2.63 -16.74 -5.31
C MET A 82 2.70 -17.68 -6.51
N LYS A 83 1.90 -17.39 -7.56
CA LYS A 83 1.91 -18.15 -8.80
C LYS A 83 2.82 -17.50 -9.85
N LYS A 84 3.58 -18.32 -10.58
CA LYS A 84 4.33 -17.90 -11.77
C LYS A 84 3.46 -18.15 -13.00
N VAL A 85 3.13 -17.10 -13.74
CA VAL A 85 2.27 -17.18 -14.93
C VAL A 85 2.74 -16.19 -15.99
N LYS A 86 2.25 -16.33 -17.21
CA LYS A 86 2.43 -15.31 -18.23
C LYS A 86 1.63 -14.04 -17.82
N ASP A 87 2.26 -12.88 -17.95
CA ASP A 87 1.64 -11.59 -17.61
C ASP A 87 1.18 -11.47 -16.13
N GLY A 88 1.90 -12.15 -15.21
CA GLY A 88 1.61 -12.13 -13.77
C GLY A 88 2.01 -10.85 -13.07
N MET A 89 2.86 -10.02 -13.68
CA MET A 89 3.27 -8.73 -13.15
C MET A 89 2.72 -7.56 -13.98
N GLY A 90 2.39 -6.49 -13.28
CA GLY A 90 2.14 -5.19 -13.90
C GLY A 90 3.44 -4.52 -14.35
N THR A 91 3.31 -3.52 -15.19
CA THR A 91 4.45 -2.68 -15.62
C THR A 91 4.02 -1.23 -15.59
N TRP A 92 4.80 -0.39 -14.93
CA TRP A 92 4.68 1.06 -15.04
C TRP A 92 5.91 1.60 -15.76
N LEU A 93 5.69 2.11 -16.97
CA LEU A 93 6.70 2.82 -17.74
C LEU A 93 6.49 4.32 -17.55
N ALA A 94 7.48 5.02 -17.02
CA ALA A 94 7.43 6.46 -16.84
C ALA A 94 8.67 7.13 -17.46
N VAL A 95 8.45 8.27 -18.08
CA VAL A 95 9.50 9.15 -18.59
C VAL A 95 9.51 10.42 -17.77
N PHE A 96 10.66 10.73 -17.22
CA PHE A 96 10.91 11.92 -16.42
C PHE A 96 11.78 12.90 -17.22
N ASP A 97 11.51 14.18 -17.09
CA ASP A 97 12.39 15.21 -17.62
C ASP A 97 13.62 15.40 -16.70
N HIS A 98 14.44 16.40 -17.03
CA HIS A 98 15.65 16.70 -16.26
C HIS A 98 15.37 17.41 -14.92
N GLU A 99 14.14 17.86 -14.69
CA GLU A 99 13.67 18.44 -13.41
C GLU A 99 13.09 17.38 -12.50
N GLY A 100 12.84 16.18 -13.03
CA GLY A 100 12.28 15.04 -12.29
C GLY A 100 10.76 14.92 -12.39
N ASP A 101 10.12 15.70 -13.28
CA ASP A 101 8.69 15.62 -13.51
C ASP A 101 8.33 14.53 -14.53
N VAL A 102 7.21 13.84 -14.29
CA VAL A 102 6.70 12.83 -15.22
C VAL A 102 6.09 13.49 -16.44
N VAL A 103 6.70 13.35 -17.60
CA VAL A 103 6.22 13.90 -18.88
C VAL A 103 5.38 12.91 -19.69
N ALA A 104 5.51 11.60 -19.43
CA ALA A 104 4.68 10.55 -20.02
C ALA A 104 4.71 9.30 -19.16
N SER A 105 3.60 8.56 -19.12
CA SER A 105 3.58 7.24 -18.48
C SER A 105 2.58 6.30 -19.14
N ILE A 106 2.85 5.00 -19.05
CA ILE A 106 1.96 3.91 -19.47
C ILE A 106 1.97 2.87 -18.37
N SER A 107 0.79 2.45 -17.93
CA SER A 107 0.62 1.39 -16.95
C SER A 107 -0.09 0.19 -17.58
N LYS A 108 0.55 -1.00 -17.49
CA LYS A 108 -0.05 -2.28 -17.82
C LYS A 108 -0.41 -3.00 -16.53
N ARG A 109 -1.66 -3.36 -16.36
CA ARG A 109 -2.09 -4.18 -15.20
C ARG A 109 -1.76 -5.66 -15.42
N PRO A 110 -1.51 -6.42 -14.34
CA PRO A 110 -1.28 -7.86 -14.41
C PRO A 110 -2.60 -8.62 -14.68
N ASP A 111 -2.48 -9.92 -15.01
CA ASP A 111 -3.62 -10.85 -14.97
C ASP A 111 -3.93 -11.22 -13.50
N HIS A 112 -5.13 -10.93 -13.04
CA HIS A 112 -5.56 -11.19 -11.67
C HIS A 112 -6.14 -12.59 -11.44
N LYS A 113 -6.42 -13.37 -12.50
CA LYS A 113 -6.96 -14.73 -12.38
C LYS A 113 -6.12 -15.66 -11.49
N PRO A 114 -4.78 -15.61 -11.52
CA PRO A 114 -3.98 -16.43 -10.61
C PRO A 114 -4.23 -16.16 -9.13
N ILE A 115 -4.43 -14.89 -8.75
CA ILE A 115 -4.75 -14.50 -7.36
C ILE A 115 -6.14 -15.04 -6.96
N GLU A 116 -7.10 -14.91 -7.87
CA GLU A 116 -8.46 -15.45 -7.67
C GLU A 116 -8.43 -16.96 -7.45
N GLN A 117 -7.68 -17.70 -8.28
CA GLN A 117 -7.50 -19.16 -8.15
C GLN A 117 -6.83 -19.55 -6.82
N ILE A 118 -5.83 -18.80 -6.35
CA ILE A 118 -5.20 -19.04 -5.05
C ILE A 118 -6.23 -18.93 -3.92
N LEU A 119 -7.09 -17.92 -3.97
CA LEU A 119 -8.14 -17.74 -2.99
C LEU A 119 -9.17 -18.88 -3.03
N ASP A 120 -9.53 -19.38 -4.22
CA ASP A 120 -10.45 -20.52 -4.37
C ASP A 120 -9.84 -21.80 -3.82
N GLU A 121 -8.57 -22.08 -4.11
CA GLU A 121 -7.89 -23.31 -3.75
C GLU A 121 -7.43 -23.34 -2.28
N HIS A 122 -7.04 -22.18 -1.71
CA HIS A 122 -6.33 -22.09 -0.43
C HIS A 122 -6.92 -21.06 0.55
N GLY A 123 -7.99 -20.36 0.18
CA GLY A 123 -8.54 -19.28 1.01
C GLY A 123 -8.86 -19.72 2.43
N ASP A 124 -9.46 -20.90 2.62
CA ASP A 124 -9.78 -21.43 3.95
C ASP A 124 -8.51 -21.65 4.81
N GLU A 125 -7.46 -22.22 4.25
CA GLU A 125 -6.19 -22.44 4.95
C GLU A 125 -5.54 -21.11 5.33
N ILE A 126 -5.46 -20.18 4.38
CA ILE A 126 -4.78 -18.90 4.53
C ILE A 126 -5.46 -18.03 5.60
N PHE A 127 -6.79 -17.83 5.47
CA PHE A 127 -7.52 -16.89 6.33
C PHE A 127 -7.77 -17.44 7.74
N LYS A 128 -7.91 -18.76 7.90
CA LYS A 128 -8.04 -19.38 9.22
C LYS A 128 -6.87 -19.01 10.13
N ASP A 129 -5.66 -19.05 9.61
CA ASP A 129 -4.44 -18.86 10.38
C ASP A 129 -3.90 -17.41 10.34
N ALA A 130 -4.49 -16.51 9.54
CA ALA A 130 -4.10 -15.11 9.47
C ALA A 130 -4.39 -14.38 10.80
N ASP A 131 -3.55 -13.42 11.15
CA ASP A 131 -3.84 -12.48 12.25
C ASP A 131 -4.73 -11.32 11.74
N SER A 132 -4.42 -10.79 10.55
CA SER A 132 -5.19 -9.77 9.84
C SER A 132 -4.88 -9.80 8.34
N ILE A 133 -5.62 -9.02 7.56
CA ILE A 133 -5.52 -8.97 6.11
C ILE A 133 -5.22 -7.54 5.68
N ALA A 134 -4.20 -7.35 4.84
CA ALA A 134 -3.89 -6.12 4.13
C ALA A 134 -4.22 -6.29 2.65
N ILE A 135 -5.03 -5.41 2.07
CA ILE A 135 -5.45 -5.52 0.67
C ILE A 135 -5.34 -4.19 -0.07
N GLU A 136 -4.90 -4.26 -1.31
CA GLU A 136 -5.02 -3.20 -2.30
C GLU A 136 -6.45 -3.22 -2.85
N ILE A 137 -7.29 -2.26 -2.42
CA ILE A 137 -8.76 -2.34 -2.60
C ILE A 137 -9.21 -2.14 -4.05
N ASP A 138 -8.37 -1.53 -4.87
CA ASP A 138 -8.61 -1.31 -6.30
C ASP A 138 -8.15 -2.46 -7.21
N THR A 139 -7.80 -3.61 -6.63
CA THR A 139 -7.61 -4.86 -7.37
C THR A 139 -8.93 -5.39 -7.96
N ASP A 140 -8.92 -6.54 -8.61
CA ASP A 140 -10.13 -7.12 -9.22
C ASP A 140 -11.26 -7.32 -8.20
N LYS A 141 -12.49 -7.02 -8.62
CA LYS A 141 -13.68 -7.07 -7.75
C LYS A 141 -13.93 -8.47 -7.16
N GLU A 142 -13.65 -9.53 -7.91
CA GLU A 142 -13.84 -10.89 -7.42
C GLU A 142 -12.82 -11.26 -6.34
N ILE A 143 -11.58 -10.78 -6.45
CA ILE A 143 -10.57 -10.90 -5.40
C ILE A 143 -11.04 -10.21 -4.12
N VAL A 144 -11.53 -8.95 -4.26
CA VAL A 144 -12.05 -8.20 -3.11
C VAL A 144 -13.22 -8.94 -2.46
N LYS A 145 -14.19 -9.43 -3.24
CA LYS A 145 -15.32 -10.20 -2.71
C LYS A 145 -14.88 -11.44 -1.94
N LYS A 146 -13.98 -12.24 -2.52
CA LYS A 146 -13.46 -13.46 -1.88
C LYS A 146 -12.69 -13.14 -0.61
N THR A 147 -11.87 -12.10 -0.63
CA THR A 147 -11.15 -11.61 0.56
C THR A 147 -12.12 -11.29 1.71
N PHE A 148 -13.16 -10.50 1.45
CA PHE A 148 -14.14 -10.16 2.49
C PHE A 148 -15.02 -11.35 2.91
N MET A 149 -15.33 -12.27 2.00
CA MET A 149 -16.05 -13.52 2.33
C MET A 149 -15.24 -14.38 3.33
N TYR A 150 -13.95 -14.60 3.06
CA TYR A 150 -13.09 -15.35 3.97
C TYR A 150 -12.80 -14.59 5.27
N ALA A 151 -12.60 -13.28 5.18
CA ALA A 151 -12.38 -12.46 6.38
C ALA A 151 -13.58 -12.52 7.34
N GLU A 152 -14.81 -12.44 6.84
CA GLU A 152 -16.03 -12.64 7.65
C GLU A 152 -16.12 -14.04 8.22
N LYS A 153 -15.87 -15.08 7.39
CA LYS A 153 -15.92 -16.49 7.83
C LYS A 153 -14.98 -16.78 9.00
N TYR A 154 -13.80 -16.15 9.00
CA TYR A 154 -12.75 -16.39 10.00
C TYR A 154 -12.57 -15.23 10.99
N HIS A 155 -13.48 -14.23 10.98
CA HIS A 155 -13.46 -13.07 11.87
C HIS A 155 -12.12 -12.31 11.84
N LYS A 156 -11.60 -12.02 10.63
CA LYS A 156 -10.35 -11.30 10.43
C LYS A 156 -10.60 -9.84 10.07
N GLU A 157 -9.85 -8.94 10.69
CA GLU A 157 -9.85 -7.55 10.29
C GLU A 157 -9.18 -7.38 8.90
N VAL A 158 -9.79 -6.55 8.06
CA VAL A 158 -9.27 -6.18 6.75
C VAL A 158 -8.85 -4.72 6.78
N TYR A 159 -7.59 -4.47 6.52
CA TYR A 159 -7.02 -3.12 6.33
C TYR A 159 -6.83 -2.89 4.84
N ALA A 160 -7.23 -1.74 4.34
CA ALA A 160 -7.16 -1.45 2.91
C ALA A 160 -6.41 -0.15 2.64
N LEU A 161 -5.63 -0.19 1.57
CA LEU A 161 -5.05 0.97 0.92
C LEU A 161 -5.48 0.98 -0.54
N VAL A 162 -5.09 2.02 -1.25
CA VAL A 162 -5.46 2.24 -2.65
C VAL A 162 -4.24 2.70 -3.45
N SER A 163 -4.13 2.23 -4.69
CA SER A 163 -3.18 2.73 -5.69
C SER A 163 -3.87 3.56 -6.78
N ASN A 164 -5.14 3.26 -7.05
CA ASN A 164 -5.95 3.99 -8.03
C ASN A 164 -7.34 4.30 -7.47
N MET A 165 -7.51 5.50 -6.93
CA MET A 165 -8.77 5.90 -6.29
C MET A 165 -9.96 5.93 -7.25
N THR A 166 -9.75 6.19 -8.55
CA THR A 166 -10.82 6.15 -9.55
C THR A 166 -11.50 4.77 -9.63
N ILE A 167 -10.71 3.70 -9.44
CA ILE A 167 -11.24 2.34 -9.37
C ILE A 167 -11.80 2.05 -7.98
N ALA A 168 -11.13 2.52 -6.92
CA ALA A 168 -11.54 2.25 -5.54
C ALA A 168 -12.91 2.84 -5.21
N VAL A 169 -13.32 3.97 -5.81
CA VAL A 169 -14.68 4.52 -5.60
C VAL A 169 -15.80 3.59 -6.05
N GLU A 170 -15.54 2.68 -6.98
CA GLU A 170 -16.46 1.61 -7.36
C GLU A 170 -16.54 0.49 -6.30
N ARG A 171 -15.66 0.52 -5.30
CA ARG A 171 -15.53 -0.43 -4.20
C ARG A 171 -16.03 0.13 -2.86
N ARG A 172 -16.81 1.22 -2.86
CA ARG A 172 -17.34 1.85 -1.63
C ARG A 172 -18.01 0.85 -0.69
N ASP A 173 -18.69 -0.16 -1.26
CA ASP A 173 -19.33 -1.21 -0.49
C ASP A 173 -18.36 -2.08 0.31
N PHE A 174 -17.12 -2.20 -0.16
CA PHE A 174 -16.05 -2.92 0.53
C PHE A 174 -15.25 -1.98 1.43
N ILE A 175 -15.01 -0.73 1.02
CA ILE A 175 -14.31 0.27 1.85
C ILE A 175 -15.02 0.42 3.21
N ARG A 176 -16.33 0.50 3.23
CA ARG A 176 -17.11 0.59 4.48
C ARG A 176 -17.05 -0.66 5.38
N ARG A 177 -16.60 -1.80 4.85
CA ARG A 177 -16.41 -3.06 5.59
C ARG A 177 -14.98 -3.25 6.08
N THR A 178 -14.07 -2.36 5.70
CA THR A 178 -12.70 -2.41 6.21
C THR A 178 -12.65 -2.04 7.68
N ALA A 179 -11.76 -2.66 8.42
CA ALA A 179 -11.47 -2.28 9.79
C ALA A 179 -10.68 -0.96 9.86
N CYS A 180 -9.86 -0.67 8.82
CA CYS A 180 -9.21 0.62 8.62
C CYS A 180 -8.96 0.85 7.13
N PHE A 181 -9.27 2.04 6.64
CA PHE A 181 -8.95 2.50 5.30
C PHE A 181 -7.91 3.62 5.35
N VAL A 182 -6.83 3.47 4.58
CA VAL A 182 -5.74 4.46 4.53
C VAL A 182 -5.63 5.00 3.11
N CYS A 183 -5.61 6.31 2.98
CA CYS A 183 -5.44 7.00 1.70
C CYS A 183 -4.73 8.35 1.92
N ASN A 184 -4.36 9.03 0.84
CA ASN A 184 -3.84 10.38 0.93
C ASN A 184 -4.97 11.43 0.86
N GLN A 185 -4.60 12.69 1.02
CA GLN A 185 -5.52 13.83 1.05
C GLN A 185 -6.34 13.96 -0.25
N GLN A 186 -5.70 13.84 -1.39
CA GLN A 186 -6.35 13.89 -2.70
C GLN A 186 -7.32 12.71 -2.90
N GLU A 187 -6.89 11.51 -2.53
CA GLU A 187 -7.71 10.30 -2.60
C GLU A 187 -8.95 10.40 -1.70
N ALA A 188 -8.80 10.97 -0.50
CA ALA A 188 -9.93 11.23 0.39
C ALA A 188 -10.92 12.22 -0.23
N GLY A 189 -10.43 13.27 -0.90
CA GLY A 189 -11.25 14.20 -1.67
C GLY A 189 -12.07 13.51 -2.77
N ILE A 190 -11.43 12.64 -3.55
CA ILE A 190 -12.11 11.83 -4.59
C ILE A 190 -13.17 10.91 -3.95
N LEU A 191 -12.86 10.25 -2.83
CA LEU A 191 -13.79 9.35 -2.15
C LEU A 191 -15.08 10.06 -1.72
N PHE A 192 -14.95 11.26 -1.19
CA PHE A 192 -16.07 12.06 -0.68
C PHE A 192 -16.63 13.05 -1.70
N SER A 193 -16.03 13.14 -2.91
CA SER A 193 -16.39 14.10 -3.96
C SER A 193 -16.26 15.54 -3.50
N GLU A 194 -15.19 15.84 -2.79
CA GLU A 194 -14.81 17.13 -2.23
C GLU A 194 -13.35 17.46 -2.56
N ASP A 195 -12.95 18.72 -2.45
CA ASP A 195 -11.56 19.14 -2.61
C ASP A 195 -10.91 19.35 -1.24
N TYR A 196 -9.87 18.56 -0.96
CA TYR A 196 -9.12 18.65 0.28
C TYR A 196 -7.66 19.10 0.07
N ASP A 197 -7.22 19.34 -1.16
CA ASP A 197 -5.80 19.56 -1.51
C ASP A 197 -5.14 20.71 -0.74
N HIS A 198 -5.92 21.69 -0.31
CA HIS A 198 -5.40 22.86 0.42
C HIS A 198 -5.78 22.91 1.90
N MET A 199 -6.42 21.86 2.41
CA MET A 199 -6.80 21.80 3.81
C MET A 199 -5.59 21.53 4.71
N THR A 200 -5.53 22.23 5.82
CA THR A 200 -4.63 21.93 6.93
C THR A 200 -5.08 20.65 7.66
N PRO A 201 -4.19 19.98 8.41
CA PRO A 201 -4.58 18.83 9.23
C PRO A 201 -5.73 19.15 10.21
N ALA A 202 -5.76 20.36 10.76
CA ALA A 202 -6.81 20.78 11.70
C ALA A 202 -8.18 20.95 11.02
N GLU A 203 -8.21 21.51 9.81
CA GLU A 203 -9.45 21.66 9.03
C GLU A 203 -9.98 20.28 8.60
N LEU A 204 -9.10 19.40 8.12
CA LEU A 204 -9.49 18.05 7.74
C LEU A 204 -9.98 17.24 8.95
N ALA A 205 -9.31 17.33 10.11
CA ALA A 205 -9.72 16.67 11.34
C ALA A 205 -11.10 17.13 11.83
N ALA A 206 -11.48 18.36 11.56
CA ALA A 206 -12.78 18.90 11.95
C ALA A 206 -13.95 18.32 11.13
N ILE A 207 -13.74 17.99 9.85
CA ILE A 207 -14.80 17.54 8.95
C ILE A 207 -14.85 16.02 8.79
N LEU A 208 -13.71 15.34 8.89
CA LEU A 208 -13.58 13.91 8.59
C LEU A 208 -14.50 13.01 9.43
N PRO A 209 -14.78 13.25 10.73
CA PRO A 209 -15.70 12.44 11.51
C PRO A 209 -17.12 12.34 10.91
N ASP A 210 -17.66 13.43 10.39
CA ASP A 210 -18.98 13.41 9.75
C ASP A 210 -18.94 12.67 8.41
N ARG A 211 -17.85 12.76 7.67
CA ARG A 211 -17.68 12.07 6.39
C ARG A 211 -17.61 10.57 6.57
N ILE A 212 -16.80 10.07 7.50
CA ILE A 212 -16.71 8.62 7.74
C ILE A 212 -18.02 8.05 8.31
N ARG A 213 -18.72 8.82 9.18
CA ARG A 213 -20.03 8.42 9.71
C ARG A 213 -21.04 8.27 8.59
N PHE A 214 -21.12 9.24 7.67
CA PHE A 214 -22.01 9.18 6.51
C PHE A 214 -21.66 8.00 5.59
N ALA A 215 -20.37 7.77 5.33
CA ALA A 215 -19.89 6.67 4.49
C ALA A 215 -19.90 5.31 5.19
N LYS A 216 -20.16 5.27 6.52
CA LYS A 216 -20.13 4.06 7.37
C LYS A 216 -18.75 3.38 7.37
N ILE A 217 -17.68 4.16 7.36
CA ILE A 217 -16.31 3.67 7.48
C ILE A 217 -15.96 3.59 8.97
N SER A 218 -15.37 2.46 9.41
CA SER A 218 -15.08 2.24 10.83
C SER A 218 -13.89 3.04 11.32
N ARG A 219 -12.78 3.01 10.60
CA ARG A 219 -11.56 3.78 10.87
C ARG A 219 -10.97 4.27 9.56
N MET A 220 -10.48 5.50 9.55
CA MET A 220 -9.83 6.09 8.39
C MET A 220 -8.58 6.85 8.80
N VAL A 221 -7.54 6.76 7.99
CA VAL A 221 -6.34 7.57 8.13
C VAL A 221 -6.08 8.25 6.80
N VAL A 222 -5.88 9.56 6.84
CA VAL A 222 -5.56 10.37 5.66
C VAL A 222 -4.16 10.93 5.84
N THR A 223 -3.24 10.52 4.97
CA THR A 223 -1.87 11.05 4.95
C THR A 223 -1.82 12.38 4.23
N MET A 224 -1.03 13.33 4.78
CA MET A 224 -0.90 14.72 4.31
C MET A 224 0.57 15.08 4.05
N GLY A 225 1.35 14.13 3.55
CA GLY A 225 2.77 14.33 3.25
C GLY A 225 3.56 14.84 4.46
N GLY A 226 4.23 15.97 4.30
CA GLY A 226 5.05 16.58 5.36
C GLY A 226 4.26 17.04 6.59
N ASP A 227 2.95 17.28 6.46
CA ASP A 227 2.07 17.67 7.55
C ASP A 227 1.64 16.49 8.44
N GLY A 228 1.96 15.26 8.05
CA GLY A 228 1.69 14.06 8.82
C GLY A 228 0.42 13.32 8.40
N ALA A 229 -0.45 12.99 9.34
CA ALA A 229 -1.67 12.26 9.07
C ALA A 229 -2.81 12.67 10.01
N VAL A 230 -4.04 12.67 9.48
CA VAL A 230 -5.27 12.78 10.25
C VAL A 230 -5.89 11.40 10.37
N PHE A 231 -6.30 11.01 11.57
CA PHE A 231 -6.98 9.74 11.82
C PHE A 231 -8.31 9.96 12.53
N VAL A 232 -9.25 9.09 12.25
CA VAL A 232 -10.60 9.14 12.83
C VAL A 232 -11.19 7.73 12.91
N ASP A 233 -12.01 7.49 13.95
CA ASP A 233 -12.80 6.27 14.10
C ASP A 233 -14.33 6.54 14.11
N SER A 234 -15.12 5.46 14.05
CA SER A 234 -16.58 5.54 14.04
C SER A 234 -17.19 6.14 15.32
N ASP A 235 -16.46 6.13 16.43
CA ASP A 235 -16.89 6.71 17.71
C ASP A 235 -16.63 8.23 17.77
N GLY A 236 -15.99 8.76 16.71
CA GLY A 236 -15.66 10.18 16.56
C GLY A 236 -14.34 10.58 17.20
N HIS A 237 -13.53 9.63 17.70
CA HIS A 237 -12.19 9.94 18.14
C HIS A 237 -11.36 10.35 16.93
N THR A 238 -10.86 11.54 16.99
CA THR A 238 -10.09 12.16 15.92
C THR A 238 -8.78 12.68 16.46
N GLY A 239 -7.73 12.62 15.63
CA GLY A 239 -6.43 13.19 16.00
C GLY A 239 -5.55 13.45 14.80
N ILE A 240 -4.48 14.19 15.07
CA ILE A 240 -3.44 14.51 14.11
C ILE A 240 -2.14 13.87 14.59
N TYR A 241 -1.50 13.09 13.74
CA TYR A 241 -0.14 12.64 13.99
C TYR A 241 0.82 13.51 13.17
N PRO A 242 1.77 14.22 13.79
CA PRO A 242 2.61 15.18 13.09
C PRO A 242 3.59 14.47 12.15
N GLY A 243 3.87 15.09 11.02
CA GLY A 243 4.94 14.67 10.12
C GLY A 243 6.32 14.89 10.74
N ARG A 244 7.34 14.32 10.11
CA ARG A 244 8.73 14.50 10.51
C ARG A 244 9.44 15.43 9.54
N LYS A 245 10.22 16.38 10.07
CA LYS A 245 11.13 17.17 9.24
C LYS A 245 12.35 16.32 8.89
N ILE A 246 12.49 16.01 7.62
CA ILE A 246 13.55 15.16 7.08
C ILE A 246 13.98 15.69 5.70
N ASP A 247 15.19 15.33 5.28
CA ASP A 247 15.65 15.61 3.92
C ASP A 247 15.02 14.59 2.96
N ILE A 248 14.29 15.09 1.97
CA ILE A 248 13.57 14.27 0.99
C ILE A 248 14.52 13.88 -0.14
N VAL A 249 14.68 12.57 -0.35
CA VAL A 249 15.41 11.99 -1.49
C VAL A 249 14.43 11.49 -2.54
N ASP A 250 13.49 10.61 -2.16
CA ASP A 250 12.42 10.09 -3.02
C ASP A 250 11.19 9.79 -2.15
N THR A 251 10.00 10.17 -2.62
CA THR A 251 8.75 9.92 -1.90
C THR A 251 8.07 8.61 -2.29
N THR A 252 8.60 7.90 -3.29
CA THR A 252 8.05 6.62 -3.78
C THR A 252 8.06 5.58 -2.66
N GLY A 253 6.91 4.92 -2.43
CA GLY A 253 6.76 3.89 -1.39
C GLY A 253 6.50 4.40 0.03
N ALA A 254 6.53 5.73 0.26
CA ALA A 254 6.25 6.31 1.58
C ALA A 254 4.83 5.98 2.08
N GLY A 255 3.83 6.05 1.20
CA GLY A 255 2.45 5.67 1.51
C GLY A 255 2.32 4.19 1.88
N ASP A 256 3.01 3.32 1.15
CA ASP A 256 3.03 1.87 1.39
C ASP A 256 3.68 1.55 2.74
N ALA A 257 4.78 2.21 3.06
CA ALA A 257 5.46 2.08 4.34
C ALA A 257 4.61 2.60 5.49
N PHE A 258 3.93 3.74 5.31
CA PHE A 258 3.00 4.28 6.28
C PHE A 258 1.85 3.30 6.55
N PHE A 259 1.20 2.81 5.50
CA PHE A 259 0.13 1.82 5.60
C PHE A 259 0.61 0.53 6.30
N SER A 260 1.80 0.04 5.96
CA SER A 260 2.39 -1.14 6.62
C SER A 260 2.51 -0.95 8.13
N GLY A 261 2.96 0.22 8.57
CA GLY A 261 3.05 0.56 9.99
C GLY A 261 1.68 0.63 10.67
N VAL A 262 0.65 1.16 9.99
CA VAL A 262 -0.74 1.16 10.48
C VAL A 262 -1.25 -0.27 10.63
N CYS A 263 -1.08 -1.12 9.61
CA CYS A 263 -1.47 -2.53 9.65
C CYS A 263 -0.80 -3.28 10.82
N ILE A 264 0.51 -3.11 10.96
CA ILE A 264 1.29 -3.73 12.05
C ILE A 264 0.75 -3.26 13.40
N GLY A 265 0.63 -1.94 13.60
CA GLY A 265 0.16 -1.39 14.87
C GLY A 265 -1.21 -1.93 15.26
N LEU A 266 -2.18 -1.88 14.36
CA LEU A 266 -3.55 -2.36 14.61
C LEU A 266 -3.60 -3.88 14.85
N THR A 267 -2.82 -4.67 14.09
CA THR A 267 -2.75 -6.14 14.28
C THR A 267 -2.19 -6.52 15.66
N TYR A 268 -1.31 -5.70 16.21
CA TYR A 268 -0.74 -5.89 17.56
C TYR A 268 -1.52 -5.13 18.66
N GLY A 269 -2.75 -4.71 18.39
CA GLY A 269 -3.64 -4.10 19.38
C GLY A 269 -3.28 -2.69 19.81
N LYS A 270 -2.45 -1.98 19.02
CA LYS A 270 -2.13 -0.56 19.27
C LYS A 270 -3.33 0.32 18.96
N THR A 271 -3.41 1.46 19.61
CA THR A 271 -4.38 2.50 19.25
C THR A 271 -4.10 3.02 17.85
N LEU A 272 -5.10 3.64 17.21
CA LEU A 272 -4.94 4.22 15.87
C LEU A 272 -3.84 5.29 15.84
N GLN A 273 -3.71 6.08 16.91
CA GLN A 273 -2.65 7.07 17.07
C GLN A 273 -1.26 6.43 17.11
N GLU A 274 -1.07 5.36 17.90
CA GLU A 274 0.20 4.63 17.97
C GLU A 274 0.53 3.97 16.63
N ALA A 275 -0.47 3.40 15.95
CA ALA A 275 -0.33 2.81 14.62
C ALA A 275 0.12 3.86 13.59
N CYS A 276 -0.46 5.08 13.59
CA CYS A 276 0.03 6.19 12.79
C CYS A 276 1.48 6.57 13.12
N GLY A 277 1.88 6.46 14.39
CA GLY A 277 3.26 6.70 14.81
C GLY A 277 4.25 5.72 14.22
N ILE A 278 3.89 4.43 14.16
CA ILE A 278 4.69 3.40 13.48
C ILE A 278 4.76 3.74 11.98
N GLY A 279 3.60 4.00 11.34
CA GLY A 279 3.52 4.37 9.93
C GLY A 279 4.40 5.57 9.56
N THR A 280 4.32 6.65 10.36
CA THR A 280 5.15 7.85 10.15
C THR A 280 6.64 7.56 10.26
N ARG A 281 7.04 6.69 11.20
CA ARG A 281 8.46 6.31 11.36
C ARG A 281 8.96 5.52 10.15
N LEU A 282 8.17 4.55 9.64
CA LEU A 282 8.55 3.77 8.47
C LEU A 282 8.61 4.64 7.22
N ALA A 283 7.58 5.45 6.95
CA ALA A 283 7.54 6.37 5.82
C ALA A 283 8.73 7.33 5.82
N ALA A 284 9.07 7.90 6.97
CA ALA A 284 10.20 8.82 7.11
C ALA A 284 11.53 8.17 6.71
N THR A 285 11.74 6.88 6.98
CA THR A 285 12.97 6.19 6.58
C THR A 285 13.02 5.89 5.08
N VAL A 286 11.88 5.62 4.45
CA VAL A 286 11.78 5.41 3.00
C VAL A 286 12.13 6.71 2.26
N ILE A 287 11.54 7.83 2.66
CA ILE A 287 11.71 9.13 1.98
C ILE A 287 13.19 9.60 1.98
N CYS A 288 14.00 9.18 2.95
CA CYS A 288 15.42 9.52 3.05
C CYS A 288 16.33 8.68 2.14
N THR A 289 15.80 7.78 1.33
CA THR A 289 16.57 6.88 0.46
C THR A 289 15.96 6.80 -0.94
N THR A 290 16.65 6.13 -1.84
CA THR A 290 16.13 5.78 -3.17
C THR A 290 15.37 4.44 -3.19
N GLU A 291 15.31 3.75 -2.04
CA GLU A 291 14.57 2.51 -1.90
C GLU A 291 13.09 2.80 -1.62
N ASN A 292 12.19 1.98 -2.16
CA ASN A 292 10.75 2.11 -1.96
C ASN A 292 10.20 1.30 -0.78
N ILE A 293 11.09 0.81 0.08
CA ILE A 293 10.79 0.04 1.29
C ILE A 293 11.65 0.52 2.46
N CYS A 294 11.16 0.33 3.67
CA CYS A 294 11.91 0.70 4.89
C CYS A 294 13.11 -0.23 5.14
N PRO A 295 14.15 0.23 5.85
CA PRO A 295 15.21 -0.64 6.34
C PRO A 295 14.67 -1.64 7.38
N ARG A 296 15.51 -2.59 7.80
CA ARG A 296 15.16 -3.54 8.86
C ARG A 296 15.09 -2.86 10.22
N PHE A 297 14.08 -3.25 10.98
CA PHE A 297 13.86 -2.87 12.37
C PHE A 297 13.55 -4.10 13.21
N MET A 298 13.79 -4.01 14.50
CA MET A 298 13.35 -5.02 15.45
C MET A 298 11.94 -4.69 15.96
N PRO A 299 11.05 -5.68 16.18
CA PRO A 299 9.67 -5.44 16.66
C PRO A 299 9.65 -4.64 17.98
N GLU A 300 10.62 -4.87 18.85
CA GLU A 300 10.77 -4.20 20.15
C GLU A 300 10.94 -2.68 20.02
N GLU A 301 11.50 -2.20 18.91
CA GLU A 301 11.66 -0.76 18.65
C GLU A 301 10.32 -0.03 18.52
N PHE A 302 9.25 -0.77 18.25
CA PHE A 302 7.87 -0.29 18.15
C PHE A 302 7.00 -0.75 19.32
N GLY A 303 7.60 -1.38 20.34
CA GLY A 303 6.86 -1.96 21.47
C GLY A 303 5.91 -3.09 21.03
N LEU A 304 6.27 -3.83 19.99
CA LEU A 304 5.51 -4.99 19.51
C LEU A 304 6.01 -6.22 20.26
N THR A 305 5.37 -6.53 21.36
CA THR A 305 5.53 -7.80 22.07
C THR A 305 4.29 -8.65 21.85
N ARG A 306 4.49 -9.92 21.52
CA ARG A 306 3.41 -10.92 21.48
C ARG A 306 3.01 -11.33 22.88
#